data_0f2a11e496ee1f26bceee05d1377ce82
#
_entry.id   0f2a11e496ee1f26bceee05d1377ce82
#
_cell.length_a   1.000
_cell.length_b   1.000
_cell.length_c   1.000
_cell.angle_alpha   90.00
_cell.angle_beta   90.00
_cell.angle_gamma   90.00
#
_symmetry.space_group_name_H-M   'P 1'
#
loop_
_entity.id
_entity.type
_entity.pdbx_description
1 polymer ?
#
loop_
_entity_poly.entity_id
_entity_poly.type
_entity_poly.pdbx_seq_one_letter_code
_entity_poly.pdbx_strand_id
1 'polypeptide(L)'
;MKRKTMVFVCATMVSLAGCASTLKVDNTPVAALDLNRYLGEWYEIARFDHSFERGVEQAKANYTQNADGTIKVVNSGIKNDKPKTAIGKGKTTDTPGLLRVSFFGPFYADYRVMLIDKDYSHALVGSGSADYLWILSRTPGLPETAKAELLAEARRRGYVTDKLIWVKQK
;
A
#
# COMPACT_ATOMS: atom_id res chain seq x y z
N MET A 1 43.93 -43.21 47.04
CA MET A 1 43.90 -42.29 45.89
C MET A 1 42.62 -42.58 45.07
N LYS A 2 41.60 -41.71 45.17
CA LYS A 2 40.33 -41.88 44.44
C LYS A 2 40.36 -40.89 43.25
N ARG A 3 40.42 -41.42 42.02
CA ARG A 3 40.35 -40.61 40.78
C ARG A 3 38.86 -40.22 40.55
N LYS A 4 38.58 -38.93 40.51
CA LYS A 4 37.28 -38.37 40.08
C LYS A 4 37.32 -38.22 38.58
N THR A 5 36.49 -38.98 37.88
CA THR A 5 36.25 -38.83 36.45
C THR A 5 35.28 -37.66 36.26
N MET A 6 35.71 -36.62 35.59
CA MET A 6 34.91 -35.45 35.23
C MET A 6 34.30 -35.68 33.86
N VAL A 7 32.98 -35.87 33.80
CA VAL A 7 32.22 -36.03 32.54
C VAL A 7 31.89 -34.63 32.02
N PHE A 8 32.49 -34.25 30.90
CA PHE A 8 32.14 -33.03 30.17
C PHE A 8 30.86 -33.31 29.34
N VAL A 9 29.74 -32.71 29.73
CA VAL A 9 28.50 -32.67 28.92
C VAL A 9 28.64 -31.48 27.98
N CYS A 10 28.91 -31.78 26.70
CA CYS A 10 28.92 -30.77 25.63
C CYS A 10 27.47 -30.51 25.20
N ALA A 11 26.88 -29.41 25.67
CA ALA A 11 25.58 -28.94 25.25
C ALA A 11 25.72 -28.26 23.90
N THR A 12 25.37 -28.94 22.79
CA THR A 12 25.25 -28.34 21.46
C THR A 12 24.01 -27.45 21.41
N MET A 13 24.22 -26.14 21.46
CA MET A 13 23.17 -25.17 21.13
C MET A 13 22.92 -25.21 19.60
N VAL A 14 21.80 -25.78 19.21
CA VAL A 14 21.28 -25.64 17.83
C VAL A 14 20.66 -24.26 17.73
N SER A 15 21.38 -23.32 17.13
CA SER A 15 20.85 -22.00 16.77
C SER A 15 19.90 -22.18 15.59
N LEU A 16 18.57 -22.16 15.84
CA LEU A 16 17.56 -21.99 14.82
C LEU A 16 17.66 -20.55 14.30
N ALA A 17 18.47 -20.35 13.27
CA ALA A 17 18.40 -19.15 12.46
C ALA A 17 17.09 -19.18 11.69
N GLY A 18 16.06 -18.56 12.23
CA GLY A 18 14.80 -18.30 11.53
C GLY A 18 15.09 -17.33 10.38
N CYS A 19 15.17 -17.83 9.15
CA CYS A 19 15.08 -16.98 7.97
C CYS A 19 13.71 -16.29 8.00
N ALA A 20 13.68 -15.02 8.42
CA ALA A 20 12.56 -14.16 8.12
C ALA A 20 12.54 -13.97 6.60
N SER A 21 11.80 -14.80 5.87
CA SER A 21 11.54 -14.60 4.47
C SER A 21 10.72 -13.32 4.34
N THR A 22 11.32 -12.26 3.82
CA THR A 22 10.56 -11.09 3.35
C THR A 22 9.53 -11.58 2.33
N LEU A 23 8.25 -11.42 2.65
CA LEU A 23 7.16 -11.78 1.74
C LEU A 23 7.38 -11.05 0.41
N LYS A 24 7.68 -11.83 -0.63
CA LYS A 24 7.84 -11.30 -1.98
C LYS A 24 6.46 -11.27 -2.63
N VAL A 25 5.94 -10.07 -2.86
CA VAL A 25 4.68 -9.86 -3.59
C VAL A 25 4.95 -9.46 -5.04
N ASP A 26 4.02 -9.79 -5.93
CA ASP A 26 3.98 -9.23 -7.29
C ASP A 26 3.36 -7.84 -7.24
N ASN A 27 4.21 -6.82 -7.20
CA ASN A 27 3.80 -5.41 -7.24
C ASN A 27 3.98 -4.78 -8.64
N THR A 28 3.98 -5.60 -9.70
CA THR A 28 4.05 -5.14 -11.08
C THR A 28 2.87 -4.21 -11.38
N PRO A 29 3.13 -2.97 -11.85
CA PRO A 29 2.06 -2.04 -12.20
C PRO A 29 1.38 -2.47 -13.51
N VAL A 30 0.21 -1.88 -13.79
CA VAL A 30 -0.52 -2.08 -15.05
C VAL A 30 0.33 -1.67 -16.25
N ALA A 31 0.17 -2.39 -17.37
CA ALA A 31 0.91 -2.13 -18.60
C ALA A 31 0.48 -0.83 -19.32
N ALA A 32 -0.67 -0.27 -18.96
CA ALA A 32 -1.16 1.00 -19.46
C ALA A 32 -1.95 1.74 -18.38
N LEU A 33 -1.77 3.05 -18.30
CA LEU A 33 -2.54 3.93 -17.41
C LEU A 33 -2.79 5.26 -18.13
N ASP A 34 -4.06 5.59 -18.37
CA ASP A 34 -4.47 6.93 -18.79
C ASP A 34 -4.47 7.83 -17.54
N LEU A 35 -3.42 8.65 -17.42
CA LEU A 35 -3.26 9.54 -16.27
C LEU A 35 -4.44 10.50 -16.14
N ASN A 36 -4.96 11.05 -17.24
CA ASN A 36 -6.05 12.02 -17.18
C ASN A 36 -7.33 11.41 -16.58
N ARG A 37 -7.60 10.14 -16.88
CA ARG A 37 -8.71 9.41 -16.28
C ARG A 37 -8.43 9.02 -14.82
N TYR A 38 -7.16 8.84 -14.46
CA TYR A 38 -6.77 8.48 -13.10
C TYR A 38 -6.79 9.68 -12.14
N LEU A 39 -6.59 10.90 -12.61
CA LEU A 39 -6.66 12.14 -11.82
C LEU A 39 -8.02 12.32 -11.14
N GLY A 40 -8.11 13.28 -10.23
CA GLY A 40 -9.31 13.59 -9.46
C GLY A 40 -9.40 12.87 -8.12
N GLU A 41 -10.59 12.79 -7.55
CA GLU A 41 -10.85 12.24 -6.22
C GLU A 41 -10.98 10.72 -6.21
N TRP A 42 -10.39 10.09 -5.22
CA TRP A 42 -10.51 8.69 -4.87
C TRP A 42 -10.80 8.53 -3.38
N TYR A 43 -11.78 7.70 -3.05
CA TYR A 43 -12.04 7.24 -1.69
C TYR A 43 -11.15 6.05 -1.38
N GLU A 44 -10.51 6.07 -0.23
CA GLU A 44 -9.75 4.94 0.28
C GLU A 44 -10.71 3.97 0.98
N ILE A 45 -10.97 2.83 0.37
CA ILE A 45 -11.93 1.83 0.87
C ILE A 45 -11.26 0.89 1.87
N ALA A 46 -10.02 0.50 1.57
CA ALA A 46 -9.24 -0.32 2.49
C ALA A 46 -7.74 -0.05 2.32
N ARG A 47 -6.97 -0.33 3.37
CA ARG A 47 -5.51 -0.22 3.36
C ARG A 47 -4.86 -1.20 4.32
N PHE A 48 -3.56 -1.43 4.16
CA PHE A 48 -2.75 -1.97 5.25
C PHE A 48 -2.49 -0.91 6.31
N ASP A 49 -2.29 -1.36 7.56
CA ASP A 49 -1.99 -0.43 8.66
C ASP A 49 -0.57 0.14 8.53
N HIS A 50 -0.47 1.45 8.50
CA HIS A 50 0.80 2.17 8.56
C HIS A 50 0.67 3.47 9.35
N SER A 51 1.78 3.90 9.94
CA SER A 51 1.79 4.92 11.00
C SER A 51 1.22 6.28 10.58
N PHE A 52 1.42 6.68 9.32
CA PHE A 52 0.99 7.99 8.84
C PHE A 52 -0.52 8.12 8.58
N GLU A 53 -1.25 6.98 8.40
CA GLU A 53 -2.71 6.96 8.19
C GLU A 53 -3.46 6.27 9.33
N ARG A 54 -2.77 5.72 10.32
CA ARG A 54 -3.40 5.00 11.44
C ARG A 54 -4.46 5.84 12.13
N GLY A 55 -5.68 5.29 12.20
CA GLY A 55 -6.84 5.95 12.82
C GLY A 55 -7.45 7.07 11.98
N VAL A 56 -7.09 7.20 10.70
CA VAL A 56 -7.77 8.11 9.76
C VAL A 56 -8.98 7.41 9.18
N GLU A 57 -10.15 8.02 9.32
CA GLU A 57 -11.42 7.65 8.69
C GLU A 57 -11.78 8.63 7.58
N GLN A 58 -12.75 8.28 6.72
CA GLN A 58 -13.20 9.10 5.59
C GLN A 58 -12.01 9.55 4.72
N ALA A 59 -11.03 8.66 4.60
CA ALA A 59 -9.79 8.95 3.88
C ALA A 59 -10.05 9.07 2.38
N LYS A 60 -9.45 10.09 1.78
CA LYS A 60 -9.52 10.40 0.35
C LYS A 60 -8.17 10.85 -0.16
N ALA A 61 -7.91 10.58 -1.43
CA ALA A 61 -6.81 11.16 -2.18
C ALA A 61 -7.35 11.95 -3.37
N ASN A 62 -6.81 13.14 -3.59
CA ASN A 62 -7.11 13.93 -4.79
C ASN A 62 -5.82 14.20 -5.54
N TYR A 63 -5.82 13.87 -6.83
CA TYR A 63 -4.69 14.02 -7.74
C TYR A 63 -5.00 15.11 -8.78
N THR A 64 -4.15 16.13 -8.87
CA THR A 64 -4.29 17.23 -9.84
C THR A 64 -2.98 17.43 -10.58
N GLN A 65 -3.02 17.52 -11.90
CA GLN A 65 -1.82 17.81 -12.68
C GLN A 65 -1.46 19.30 -12.59
N ASN A 66 -0.20 19.58 -12.31
CA ASN A 66 0.36 20.92 -12.31
C ASN A 66 0.83 21.32 -13.73
N ALA A 67 1.01 22.62 -13.96
CA ALA A 67 1.50 23.12 -15.24
C ALA A 67 2.91 22.61 -15.60
N ASP A 68 3.73 22.22 -14.62
CA ASP A 68 5.06 21.63 -14.80
C ASP A 68 5.04 20.13 -15.10
N GLY A 69 3.85 19.55 -15.32
CA GLY A 69 3.66 18.12 -15.58
C GLY A 69 3.71 17.23 -14.34
N THR A 70 4.01 17.77 -13.16
CA THR A 70 3.95 17.02 -11.92
C THR A 70 2.51 16.87 -11.42
N ILE A 71 2.30 16.02 -10.43
CA ILE A 71 0.99 15.74 -9.84
C ILE A 71 0.96 16.30 -8.41
N LYS A 72 0.03 17.18 -8.11
CA LYS A 72 -0.29 17.53 -6.73
C LYS A 72 -1.13 16.40 -6.13
N VAL A 73 -0.71 15.88 -5.00
CA VAL A 73 -1.41 14.85 -4.23
C VAL A 73 -1.95 15.48 -2.95
N VAL A 74 -3.24 15.38 -2.72
CA VAL A 74 -3.87 15.85 -1.48
C VAL A 74 -4.57 14.68 -0.83
N ASN A 75 -3.99 14.15 0.25
CA ASN A 75 -4.64 13.16 1.10
C ASN A 75 -5.39 13.89 2.22
N SER A 76 -6.63 13.50 2.44
CA SER A 76 -7.49 14.09 3.47
C SER A 76 -8.29 13.03 4.20
N GLY A 77 -8.76 13.33 5.39
CA GLY A 77 -9.61 12.45 6.20
C GLY A 77 -9.88 13.05 7.56
N ILE A 78 -10.47 12.25 8.44
CA ILE A 78 -10.77 12.61 9.82
C ILE A 78 -9.97 11.72 10.77
N LYS A 79 -9.29 12.31 11.73
CA LYS A 79 -8.62 11.59 12.81
C LYS A 79 -8.95 12.22 14.16
N ASN A 80 -9.50 11.43 15.09
CA ASN A 80 -9.96 11.93 16.40
C ASN A 80 -10.90 13.14 16.24
N ASP A 81 -11.91 13.01 15.38
CA ASP A 81 -12.92 14.02 15.04
C ASP A 81 -12.35 15.33 14.47
N LYS A 82 -11.10 15.35 14.06
CA LYS A 82 -10.44 16.52 13.48
C LYS A 82 -10.05 16.28 12.02
N PRO A 83 -10.25 17.26 11.13
CA PRO A 83 -9.73 17.18 9.76
C PRO A 83 -8.22 16.99 9.77
N LYS A 84 -7.75 16.08 8.90
CA LYS A 84 -6.34 15.85 8.63
C LYS A 84 -6.11 15.99 7.14
N THR A 85 -5.08 16.72 6.75
CA THR A 85 -4.67 16.88 5.35
C THR A 85 -3.16 16.74 5.23
N ALA A 86 -2.72 16.06 4.20
CA ALA A 86 -1.32 15.99 3.79
C ALA A 86 -1.22 16.32 2.31
N ILE A 87 -0.25 17.17 1.95
CA ILE A 87 -0.01 17.59 0.57
C ILE A 87 1.32 17.02 0.13
N GLY A 88 1.31 16.29 -0.98
CA GLY A 88 2.47 15.68 -1.59
C GLY A 88 2.62 16.06 -3.06
N LYS A 89 3.72 15.61 -3.64
CA LYS A 89 4.05 15.79 -5.05
C LYS A 89 4.28 14.43 -5.69
N GLY A 90 3.61 14.18 -6.82
CA GLY A 90 3.80 13.00 -7.65
C GLY A 90 4.56 13.33 -8.93
N LYS A 91 5.22 12.32 -9.49
CA LYS A 91 5.86 12.34 -10.80
C LYS A 91 5.52 11.07 -11.55
N THR A 92 5.28 11.16 -12.83
CA THR A 92 5.23 10.01 -13.73
C THR A 92 6.62 9.41 -13.92
N THR A 93 6.67 8.17 -14.38
CA THR A 93 7.88 7.47 -14.80
C THR A 93 7.68 6.93 -16.21
N ASP A 94 8.73 6.36 -16.81
CA ASP A 94 8.65 5.69 -18.12
C ASP A 94 7.88 4.35 -18.04
N THR A 95 7.61 3.86 -16.83
CA THR A 95 6.81 2.64 -16.62
C THR A 95 5.35 3.03 -16.38
N PRO A 96 4.41 2.63 -17.25
CA PRO A 96 2.99 2.86 -17.03
C PRO A 96 2.53 2.31 -15.67
N GLY A 97 1.61 3.01 -15.01
CA GLY A 97 1.10 2.62 -13.69
C GLY A 97 2.08 2.80 -12.53
N LEU A 98 3.34 3.17 -12.79
CA LEU A 98 4.31 3.50 -11.74
C LEU A 98 4.46 5.03 -11.64
N LEU A 99 4.08 5.57 -10.49
CA LEU A 99 4.34 6.96 -10.10
C LEU A 99 5.36 6.98 -8.96
N ARG A 100 6.00 8.12 -8.77
CA ARG A 100 6.85 8.39 -7.61
C ARG A 100 6.19 9.50 -6.80
N VAL A 101 5.88 9.25 -5.53
CA VAL A 101 5.14 10.17 -4.66
C VAL A 101 5.98 10.54 -3.45
N SER A 102 6.00 11.84 -3.11
CA SER A 102 6.68 12.37 -1.94
C SER A 102 5.75 13.29 -1.15
N PHE A 103 5.72 13.10 0.17
CA PHE A 103 5.16 14.03 1.15
C PHE A 103 6.25 14.78 1.93
N PHE A 104 7.50 14.35 1.78
CA PHE A 104 8.68 14.92 2.42
C PHE A 104 9.82 14.94 1.41
N GLY A 105 9.86 15.93 0.53
CA GLY A 105 10.92 16.06 -0.45
C GLY A 105 12.32 16.14 0.20
N PRO A 106 13.34 15.52 -0.37
CA PRO A 106 13.43 14.94 -1.71
C PRO A 106 13.11 13.43 -1.77
N PHE A 107 12.54 12.82 -0.71
CA PHE A 107 12.32 11.38 -0.60
C PHE A 107 11.04 10.97 -1.32
N TYR A 108 11.17 10.14 -2.36
CA TYR A 108 10.08 9.61 -3.16
C TYR A 108 9.90 8.12 -2.93
N ALA A 109 8.66 7.69 -2.69
CA ALA A 109 8.27 6.29 -2.66
C ALA A 109 7.58 5.90 -3.97
N ASP A 110 7.63 4.60 -4.29
CA ASP A 110 6.87 4.05 -5.40
C ASP A 110 5.38 4.04 -5.06
N TYR A 111 4.59 4.42 -6.04
CA TYR A 111 3.13 4.30 -6.04
C TYR A 111 2.76 3.52 -7.30
N ARG A 112 2.28 2.29 -7.12
CA ARG A 112 2.09 1.32 -8.19
C ARG A 112 0.61 1.00 -8.34
N VAL A 113 0.00 1.45 -9.42
CA VAL A 113 -1.35 1.04 -9.80
C VAL A 113 -1.26 -0.37 -10.36
N MET A 114 -1.69 -1.36 -9.59
CA MET A 114 -1.54 -2.78 -9.94
C MET A 114 -2.76 -3.35 -10.64
N LEU A 115 -3.95 -2.78 -10.39
CA LEU A 115 -5.18 -3.02 -11.11
C LEU A 115 -5.95 -1.72 -11.22
N ILE A 116 -6.54 -1.47 -12.35
CA ILE A 116 -7.52 -0.42 -12.63
C ILE A 116 -8.59 -1.02 -13.54
N ASP A 117 -9.87 -0.84 -13.20
CA ASP A 117 -10.95 -1.29 -14.06
C ASP A 117 -11.09 -0.42 -15.32
N LYS A 118 -11.79 -0.93 -16.33
CA LYS A 118 -11.96 -0.25 -17.62
C LYS A 118 -12.62 1.13 -17.53
N ASP A 119 -13.46 1.33 -16.50
CA ASP A 119 -14.19 2.57 -16.28
C ASP A 119 -13.47 3.54 -15.35
N TYR A 120 -12.30 3.13 -14.82
CA TYR A 120 -11.51 3.88 -13.82
C TYR A 120 -12.31 4.18 -12.56
N SER A 121 -13.17 3.24 -12.15
CA SER A 121 -14.05 3.37 -10.99
C SER A 121 -13.43 2.85 -9.70
N HIS A 122 -12.54 1.87 -9.78
CA HIS A 122 -11.82 1.30 -8.64
C HIS A 122 -10.41 0.84 -9.01
N ALA A 123 -9.51 0.82 -8.04
CA ALA A 123 -8.11 0.49 -8.25
C ALA A 123 -7.51 -0.29 -7.06
N LEU A 124 -6.54 -1.15 -7.37
CA LEU A 124 -5.62 -1.76 -6.42
C LEU A 124 -4.27 -1.07 -6.54
N VAL A 125 -3.78 -0.54 -5.44
CA VAL A 125 -2.54 0.24 -5.40
C VAL A 125 -1.59 -0.36 -4.36
N GLY A 126 -0.32 -0.44 -4.71
CA GLY A 126 0.75 -0.87 -3.82
C GLY A 126 1.97 0.04 -3.90
N SER A 127 3.06 -0.41 -3.31
CA SER A 127 4.35 0.29 -3.36
C SER A 127 5.49 -0.67 -3.75
N GLY A 128 6.74 -0.27 -3.54
CA GLY A 128 7.92 -1.12 -3.70
C GLY A 128 8.04 -2.24 -2.64
N SER A 129 7.16 -2.28 -1.64
CA SER A 129 7.17 -3.22 -0.50
C SER A 129 5.82 -3.91 -0.34
N ALA A 130 5.84 -5.12 0.25
CA ALA A 130 4.64 -5.86 0.61
C ALA A 130 3.83 -5.23 1.76
N ASP A 131 4.38 -4.21 2.43
CA ASP A 131 3.78 -3.60 3.61
C ASP A 131 2.71 -2.55 3.27
N TYR A 132 2.57 -2.21 1.99
CA TYR A 132 1.66 -1.17 1.53
C TYR A 132 0.70 -1.71 0.50
N LEU A 133 -0.58 -1.58 0.79
CA LEU A 133 -1.67 -1.94 -0.11
C LEU A 133 -2.86 -1.03 0.16
N TRP A 134 -3.48 -0.52 -0.91
CA TRP A 134 -4.70 0.28 -0.86
C TRP A 134 -5.72 -0.23 -1.87
N ILE A 135 -6.98 -0.19 -1.49
CA ILE A 135 -8.14 -0.34 -2.38
C ILE A 135 -8.80 1.03 -2.47
N LEU A 136 -8.89 1.54 -3.68
CA LEU A 136 -9.46 2.85 -3.98
C LEU A 136 -10.75 2.71 -4.79
N SER A 137 -11.68 3.66 -4.60
CA SER A 137 -12.94 3.75 -5.35
C SER A 137 -13.28 5.21 -5.67
N ARG A 138 -14.00 5.43 -6.78
CA ARG A 138 -14.56 6.76 -7.09
C ARG A 138 -15.78 7.11 -6.25
N THR A 139 -16.34 6.16 -5.54
CA THR A 139 -17.50 6.34 -4.65
C THR A 139 -17.15 5.93 -3.22
N PRO A 140 -17.87 6.43 -2.19
CA PRO A 140 -17.65 6.03 -0.80
C PRO A 140 -17.88 4.53 -0.54
N GLY A 141 -18.61 3.87 -1.40
CA GLY A 141 -18.85 2.43 -1.37
C GLY A 141 -18.13 1.72 -2.50
N LEU A 142 -18.02 0.40 -2.38
CA LEU A 142 -17.47 -0.47 -3.41
C LEU A 142 -18.46 -1.63 -3.63
N PRO A 143 -18.91 -1.88 -4.88
CA PRO A 143 -19.76 -3.04 -5.19
C PRO A 143 -19.08 -4.35 -4.75
N GLU A 144 -19.84 -5.31 -4.25
CA GLU A 144 -19.27 -6.59 -3.76
C GLU A 144 -18.53 -7.35 -4.86
N THR A 145 -18.96 -7.25 -6.12
CA THR A 145 -18.24 -7.84 -7.27
C THR A 145 -16.86 -7.23 -7.46
N ALA A 146 -16.75 -5.89 -7.42
CA ALA A 146 -15.47 -5.18 -7.52
C ALA A 146 -14.57 -5.47 -6.32
N LYS A 147 -15.15 -5.55 -5.12
CA LYS A 147 -14.42 -5.93 -3.90
C LYS A 147 -13.85 -7.35 -4.01
N ALA A 148 -14.65 -8.30 -4.49
CA ALA A 148 -14.20 -9.68 -4.68
C ALA A 148 -13.06 -9.76 -5.72
N GLU A 149 -13.15 -9.03 -6.82
CA GLU A 149 -12.11 -8.94 -7.85
C GLU A 149 -10.79 -8.38 -7.28
N LEU A 150 -10.85 -7.25 -6.60
CA LEU A 150 -9.67 -6.60 -6.01
C LEU A 150 -8.99 -7.47 -4.95
N LEU A 151 -9.78 -8.15 -4.11
CA LEU A 151 -9.26 -9.08 -3.11
C LEU A 151 -8.65 -10.33 -3.75
N ALA A 152 -9.27 -10.87 -4.79
CA ALA A 152 -8.73 -12.02 -5.54
C ALA A 152 -7.38 -11.66 -6.18
N GLU A 153 -7.30 -10.50 -6.83
CA GLU A 153 -6.06 -10.02 -7.44
C GLU A 153 -4.97 -9.75 -6.40
N ALA A 154 -5.30 -9.12 -5.27
CA ALA A 154 -4.34 -8.91 -4.19
C ALA A 154 -3.77 -10.24 -3.66
N ARG A 155 -4.63 -11.26 -3.44
CA ARG A 155 -4.19 -12.61 -3.03
C ARG A 155 -3.33 -13.28 -4.08
N ARG A 156 -3.72 -13.22 -5.35
CA ARG A 156 -2.95 -13.77 -6.48
C ARG A 156 -1.54 -13.18 -6.52
N ARG A 157 -1.40 -11.91 -6.16
CA ARG A 157 -0.12 -11.20 -6.06
C ARG A 157 0.68 -11.50 -4.79
N GLY A 158 0.15 -12.31 -3.87
CA GLY A 158 0.82 -12.70 -2.63
C GLY A 158 0.59 -11.78 -1.44
N TYR A 159 -0.33 -10.81 -1.54
CA TYR A 159 -0.69 -9.96 -0.40
C TYR A 159 -1.60 -10.70 0.60
N VAL A 160 -1.33 -10.52 1.88
CA VAL A 160 -2.14 -11.09 2.98
C VAL A 160 -3.34 -10.18 3.23
N THR A 161 -4.44 -10.43 2.49
CA THR A 161 -5.63 -9.54 2.49
C THR A 161 -6.33 -9.44 3.84
N ASP A 162 -6.13 -10.40 4.75
CA ASP A 162 -6.69 -10.37 6.10
C ASP A 162 -6.10 -9.24 6.98
N LYS A 163 -4.99 -8.64 6.54
CA LYS A 163 -4.40 -7.45 7.17
C LYS A 163 -5.07 -6.14 6.74
N LEU A 164 -6.00 -6.17 5.79
CA LEU A 164 -6.69 -4.95 5.33
C LEU A 164 -7.59 -4.38 6.42
N ILE A 165 -7.41 -3.10 6.69
CA ILE A 165 -8.30 -2.27 7.48
C ILE A 165 -9.30 -1.65 6.51
N TRP A 166 -10.60 -1.90 6.74
CA TRP A 166 -11.68 -1.27 5.99
C TRP A 166 -11.93 0.12 6.55
N VAL A 167 -11.74 1.12 5.70
CA VAL A 167 -11.86 2.53 6.08
C VAL A 167 -13.33 2.93 6.10
N LYS A 168 -13.77 3.46 7.23
CA LYS A 168 -15.14 3.95 7.34
C LYS A 168 -15.29 5.21 6.49
N GLN A 169 -16.20 5.17 5.53
CA GLN A 169 -16.65 6.30 4.73
C GLN A 169 -18.05 6.75 5.22
N LYS A 170 -18.40 8.01 4.96
CA LYS A 170 -19.78 8.52 5.20
C LYS A 170 -20.61 8.38 3.95
#